data_9b59c2f22dfaf275ac06157eb11fd193
#
_entry.id   9b59c2f22dfaf275ac06157eb11fd193
#
_cell.length_a   1.000
_cell.length_b   1.000
_cell.length_c   1.000
_cell.angle_alpha   90.00
_cell.angle_beta   90.00
_cell.angle_gamma   90.00
#
_symmetry.space_group_name_H-M   'P 1'
#
loop_
_entity.id
_entity.type
_entity.pdbx_description
1 polymer ?
#
loop_
_entity_poly.entity_id
_entity_poly.type
_entity_poly.pdbx_seq_one_letter_code
_entity_poly.pdbx_strand_id
1 'polypeptide(L)'
;LSNPSCYRISYTLGKSGIERVMEDELRGQNGLRTVVQDQEGNVIRVEETEEAVPGHTVQLTLVQSVQAAAQKALADRISYLNNNAPATRGKEAEAGAVVAIDVKTGGVIAMASYPDYSLDEYYQTYSEMVRQSPSPLLNRATQGLYTVGSTYKPAVSLAALDTGTVTATDRISCTGRYTYY
;
A
#
# COMPACT_ATOMS: atom_id res chain seq x y z
N LEU A 1 3.13 18.83 8.92
CA LEU A 1 1.86 19.40 8.49
C LEU A 1 2.19 20.48 7.48
N SER A 2 2.01 20.17 6.18
CA SER A 2 2.24 21.07 5.07
C SER A 2 1.37 22.34 5.22
N ASN A 3 1.96 23.49 4.92
CA ASN A 3 1.29 24.78 5.03
C ASN A 3 0.14 24.85 4.02
N PRO A 4 -1.14 24.95 4.43
CA PRO A 4 -2.29 24.91 3.53
C PRO A 4 -2.38 26.09 2.55
N SER A 5 -1.59 27.14 2.75
CA SER A 5 -1.57 28.34 1.88
C SER A 5 -0.88 28.11 0.53
N CYS A 6 -0.22 26.95 0.33
CA CYS A 6 0.54 26.67 -0.88
C CYS A 6 -0.24 25.91 -1.98
N TYR A 7 -1.47 25.47 -1.73
CA TYR A 7 -2.24 24.67 -2.70
C TYR A 7 -3.24 25.53 -3.48
N ARG A 8 -3.22 25.38 -4.82
CA ARG A 8 -4.26 25.91 -5.72
C ARG A 8 -5.13 24.77 -6.24
N ILE A 9 -6.32 25.08 -6.74
CA ILE A 9 -7.31 24.09 -7.23
C ILE A 9 -6.74 23.17 -8.34
N SER A 10 -5.73 23.63 -9.08
CA SER A 10 -5.10 22.87 -10.17
C SER A 10 -3.96 21.95 -9.75
N TYR A 11 -3.65 21.84 -8.45
CA TYR A 11 -2.55 21.00 -7.99
C TYR A 11 -2.95 19.55 -7.84
N THR A 12 -2.05 18.67 -8.27
CA THR A 12 -2.10 17.25 -7.93
C THR A 12 -1.54 17.07 -6.52
N LEU A 13 -2.24 16.32 -5.67
CA LEU A 13 -1.89 16.08 -4.27
C LEU A 13 -1.89 14.60 -3.98
N GLY A 14 -0.84 14.11 -3.34
CA GLY A 14 -0.77 12.75 -2.83
C GLY A 14 -1.77 12.53 -1.70
N LYS A 15 -2.81 11.71 -1.93
CA LYS A 15 -3.88 11.45 -0.96
C LYS A 15 -3.64 10.23 -0.10
N SER A 16 -2.81 9.31 -0.52
CA SER A 16 -2.56 8.04 0.16
C SER A 16 -1.16 7.49 -0.10
N GLY A 17 -0.75 6.49 0.67
CA GLY A 17 0.49 5.75 0.47
C GLY A 17 1.74 6.64 0.47
N ILE A 18 2.69 6.28 -0.35
CA ILE A 18 3.98 6.97 -0.50
C ILE A 18 3.82 8.41 -0.99
N GLU A 19 2.91 8.65 -1.91
CA GLU A 19 2.65 10.00 -2.45
C GLU A 19 2.27 10.97 -1.33
N ARG A 20 1.43 10.54 -0.38
CA ARG A 20 1.04 11.36 0.77
C ARG A 20 2.18 11.59 1.75
N VAL A 21 2.97 10.53 2.03
CA VAL A 21 4.06 10.61 3.02
C VAL A 21 5.22 11.44 2.49
N MET A 22 5.48 11.37 1.19
CA MET A 22 6.60 12.03 0.52
C MET A 22 6.13 13.24 -0.32
N GLU A 23 4.95 13.79 -0.03
CA GLU A 23 4.38 14.92 -0.78
C GLU A 23 5.32 16.12 -0.85
N ASP A 24 5.95 16.49 0.26
CA ASP A 24 6.84 17.64 0.33
C ASP A 24 8.11 17.45 -0.52
N GLU A 25 8.56 16.21 -0.70
CA GLU A 25 9.70 15.87 -1.55
C GLU A 25 9.30 15.78 -3.03
N LEU A 26 8.17 15.18 -3.31
CA LEU A 26 7.73 14.89 -4.69
C LEU A 26 7.19 16.12 -5.42
N ARG A 27 6.63 17.07 -4.69
CA ARG A 27 5.83 18.16 -5.25
C ARG A 27 6.63 19.21 -6.00
N GLY A 28 7.83 19.58 -5.52
CA GLY A 28 8.58 20.74 -6.05
C GLY A 28 7.94 22.09 -5.75
N GLN A 29 8.35 23.13 -6.47
CA GLN A 29 7.83 24.49 -6.34
C GLN A 29 7.44 25.02 -7.72
N ASN A 30 6.24 25.61 -7.81
CA ASN A 30 5.77 26.18 -9.06
C ASN A 30 6.42 27.52 -9.31
N GLY A 31 6.85 27.75 -10.56
CA GLY A 31 7.26 29.06 -11.01
C GLY A 31 6.09 30.03 -11.13
N LEU A 32 6.39 31.30 -11.16
CA LEU A 32 5.44 32.38 -11.35
C LEU A 32 5.80 33.14 -12.62
N ARG A 33 4.79 33.38 -13.51
CA ARG A 33 4.91 34.25 -14.69
C ARG A 33 3.91 35.35 -14.61
N THR A 34 4.37 36.56 -14.80
CA THR A 34 3.51 37.77 -14.97
C THR A 34 3.26 37.96 -16.45
N VAL A 35 1.97 37.98 -16.83
CA VAL A 35 1.54 38.25 -18.21
C VAL A 35 0.96 39.64 -18.25
N VAL A 36 1.57 40.55 -19.05
CA VAL A 36 1.10 41.90 -19.30
C VAL A 36 0.31 41.88 -20.60
N GLN A 37 -0.93 42.34 -20.55
CA GLN A 37 -1.85 42.40 -21.69
C GLN A 37 -2.23 43.84 -21.99
N ASP A 38 -2.56 44.15 -23.28
CA ASP A 38 -3.19 45.43 -23.69
C ASP A 38 -4.68 45.47 -23.33
N GLN A 39 -5.34 46.57 -23.69
CA GLN A 39 -6.77 46.75 -23.44
C GLN A 39 -7.64 45.81 -24.27
N GLU A 40 -7.12 45.27 -25.37
CA GLU A 40 -7.76 44.32 -26.25
C GLU A 40 -7.51 42.84 -25.81
N GLY A 41 -6.69 42.61 -24.75
CA GLY A 41 -6.40 41.28 -24.22
C GLY A 41 -5.21 40.56 -24.91
N ASN A 42 -4.49 41.26 -25.81
CA ASN A 42 -3.31 40.69 -26.44
C ASN A 42 -2.12 40.71 -25.46
N VAL A 43 -1.34 39.63 -25.45
CA VAL A 43 -0.16 39.54 -24.59
C VAL A 43 0.96 40.40 -25.15
N ILE A 44 1.33 41.46 -24.42
CA ILE A 44 2.42 42.36 -24.77
C ILE A 44 3.76 41.79 -24.30
N ARG A 45 3.78 41.22 -23.09
CA ARG A 45 4.99 40.75 -22.41
C ARG A 45 4.70 39.65 -21.42
N VAL A 46 5.59 38.68 -21.36
CA VAL A 46 5.59 37.66 -20.31
C VAL A 46 6.91 37.77 -19.58
N GLU A 47 6.85 37.96 -18.28
CA GLU A 47 8.03 37.98 -17.40
C GLU A 47 7.96 36.76 -16.49
N GLU A 48 9.03 36.00 -16.42
CA GLU A 48 9.21 34.94 -15.45
C GLU A 48 9.70 35.56 -14.14
N THR A 49 8.85 35.57 -13.13
CA THR A 49 9.10 36.23 -11.84
C THR A 49 9.80 35.25 -10.86
N GLU A 50 9.43 33.97 -10.96
CA GLU A 50 10.03 32.89 -10.17
C GLU A 50 10.19 31.67 -11.06
N GLU A 51 11.36 31.02 -10.99
CA GLU A 51 11.63 29.79 -11.72
C GLU A 51 10.98 28.60 -11.02
N ALA A 52 10.45 27.65 -11.80
CA ALA A 52 9.89 26.42 -11.26
C ALA A 52 11.01 25.49 -10.79
N VAL A 53 10.86 24.93 -9.57
CA VAL A 53 11.80 23.95 -9.02
C VAL A 53 11.13 22.59 -9.04
N PRO A 54 11.70 21.58 -9.75
CA PRO A 54 11.14 20.24 -9.80
C PRO A 54 11.24 19.56 -8.43
N GLY A 55 10.32 18.64 -8.14
CA GLY A 55 10.38 17.81 -6.96
C GLY A 55 11.55 16.81 -7.00
N HIS A 56 11.86 16.24 -5.84
CA HIS A 56 12.93 15.27 -5.71
C HIS A 56 12.46 13.87 -6.14
N THR A 57 13.41 13.03 -6.52
CA THR A 57 13.17 11.61 -6.81
C THR A 57 13.13 10.83 -5.51
N VAL A 58 12.07 10.02 -5.33
CA VAL A 58 11.95 9.07 -4.22
C VAL A 58 12.24 7.66 -4.74
N GLN A 59 13.28 7.03 -4.19
CA GLN A 59 13.64 5.65 -4.51
C GLN A 59 13.09 4.71 -3.44
N LEU A 60 12.29 3.72 -3.87
CA LEU A 60 11.73 2.69 -2.99
C LEU A 60 12.63 1.45 -2.94
N THR A 61 12.46 0.64 -1.89
CA THR A 61 13.12 -0.67 -1.75
C THR A 61 12.43 -1.78 -2.54
N LEU A 62 11.30 -1.47 -3.18
CA LEU A 62 10.56 -2.43 -4.00
C LEU A 62 11.40 -2.92 -5.19
N VAL A 63 11.41 -4.24 -5.39
CA VAL A 63 12.05 -4.89 -6.53
C VAL A 63 10.97 -5.27 -7.53
N GLN A 64 10.94 -4.60 -8.68
CA GLN A 64 9.87 -4.72 -9.69
C GLN A 64 9.57 -6.17 -10.08
N SER A 65 10.60 -6.99 -10.33
CA SER A 65 10.40 -8.40 -10.70
C SER A 65 9.77 -9.23 -9.59
N VAL A 66 10.13 -8.96 -8.31
CA VAL A 66 9.56 -9.64 -7.15
C VAL A 66 8.12 -9.18 -6.91
N GLN A 67 7.86 -7.89 -7.08
CA GLN A 67 6.51 -7.32 -6.98
C GLN A 67 5.58 -7.96 -8.01
N ALA A 68 5.98 -8.00 -9.29
CA ALA A 68 5.18 -8.60 -10.35
C ALA A 68 4.93 -10.12 -10.12
N ALA A 69 5.97 -10.84 -9.66
CA ALA A 69 5.82 -12.25 -9.32
C ALA A 69 4.84 -12.47 -8.15
N ALA A 70 4.90 -11.61 -7.12
CA ALA A 70 3.99 -11.68 -5.97
C ALA A 70 2.53 -11.40 -6.37
N GLN A 71 2.29 -10.36 -7.17
CA GLN A 71 0.95 -10.05 -7.70
C GLN A 71 0.38 -11.22 -8.50
N LYS A 72 1.17 -11.74 -9.45
CA LYS A 72 0.76 -12.88 -10.27
C LYS A 72 0.48 -14.12 -9.43
N ALA A 73 1.39 -14.49 -8.52
CA ALA A 73 1.23 -15.68 -7.69
C ALA A 73 0.00 -15.59 -6.78
N LEU A 74 -0.29 -14.40 -6.25
CA LEU A 74 -1.47 -14.16 -5.42
C LEU A 74 -2.77 -14.33 -6.23
N ALA A 75 -2.85 -13.72 -7.41
CA ALA A 75 -4.01 -13.83 -8.31
C ALA A 75 -4.23 -15.27 -8.76
N ASP A 76 -3.17 -15.95 -9.22
CA ASP A 76 -3.22 -17.35 -9.65
C ASP A 76 -3.69 -18.26 -8.50
N ARG A 77 -3.20 -18.03 -7.27
CA ARG A 77 -3.58 -18.84 -6.12
C ARG A 77 -5.03 -18.68 -5.72
N ILE A 78 -5.54 -17.45 -5.71
CA ILE A 78 -6.95 -17.19 -5.41
C ILE A 78 -7.84 -17.83 -6.49
N SER A 79 -7.50 -17.66 -7.76
CA SER A 79 -8.21 -18.31 -8.86
C SER A 79 -8.19 -19.83 -8.75
N TYR A 80 -7.05 -20.42 -8.41
CA TYR A 80 -6.93 -21.87 -8.18
C TYR A 80 -7.84 -22.34 -7.05
N LEU A 81 -7.86 -21.63 -5.92
CA LEU A 81 -8.72 -21.99 -4.78
C LEU A 81 -10.19 -21.95 -5.14
N ASN A 82 -10.64 -20.91 -5.83
CA ASN A 82 -12.04 -20.78 -6.25
C ASN A 82 -12.48 -21.89 -7.19
N ASN A 83 -11.58 -22.39 -8.04
CA ASN A 83 -11.91 -23.42 -9.01
C ASN A 83 -11.73 -24.85 -8.46
N ASN A 84 -10.81 -25.09 -7.53
CA ASN A 84 -10.36 -26.44 -7.17
C ASN A 84 -10.51 -26.79 -5.68
N ALA A 85 -10.71 -25.80 -4.79
CA ALA A 85 -10.83 -26.09 -3.37
C ALA A 85 -12.19 -26.77 -3.05
N PRO A 86 -12.25 -27.65 -2.05
CA PRO A 86 -13.50 -28.16 -1.52
C PRO A 86 -14.39 -27.01 -1.01
N ALA A 87 -15.70 -27.16 -1.11
CA ALA A 87 -16.66 -26.13 -0.68
C ALA A 87 -16.49 -25.69 0.79
N THR A 88 -15.86 -26.53 1.61
CA THR A 88 -15.62 -26.28 3.03
C THR A 88 -14.29 -25.62 3.36
N ARG A 89 -13.39 -25.41 2.36
CA ARG A 89 -12.03 -24.89 2.60
C ARG A 89 -11.51 -24.08 1.42
N GLY A 90 -11.64 -22.76 1.51
CA GLY A 90 -10.94 -21.84 0.60
C GLY A 90 -11.61 -21.54 -0.74
N LYS A 91 -12.78 -22.14 -1.05
CA LYS A 91 -13.53 -21.85 -2.28
C LYS A 91 -14.11 -20.41 -2.29
N GLU A 92 -14.20 -19.78 -1.11
CA GLU A 92 -14.68 -18.41 -0.94
C GLU A 92 -13.51 -17.41 -0.80
N ALA A 93 -12.30 -17.80 -1.25
CA ALA A 93 -11.16 -16.88 -1.21
C ALA A 93 -11.31 -15.83 -2.31
N GLU A 94 -11.65 -14.60 -1.92
CA GLU A 94 -11.88 -13.50 -2.86
C GLU A 94 -10.78 -12.44 -2.79
N ALA A 95 -9.99 -12.44 -1.73
CA ALA A 95 -8.99 -11.41 -1.47
C ALA A 95 -7.78 -11.97 -0.72
N GLY A 96 -6.65 -11.25 -0.82
CA GLY A 96 -5.43 -11.62 -0.12
C GLY A 96 -4.35 -10.57 -0.21
N ALA A 97 -3.25 -10.80 0.51
CA ALA A 97 -2.06 -9.95 0.47
C ALA A 97 -0.78 -10.79 0.55
N VAL A 98 0.29 -10.26 -0.04
CA VAL A 98 1.66 -10.78 0.07
C VAL A 98 2.58 -9.64 0.44
N VAL A 99 3.44 -9.85 1.43
CA VAL A 99 4.51 -8.91 1.80
C VAL A 99 5.82 -9.68 1.87
N ALA A 100 6.85 -9.16 1.21
CA ALA A 100 8.21 -9.67 1.30
C ALA A 100 9.13 -8.57 1.85
N ILE A 101 9.86 -8.90 2.90
CA ILE A 101 10.75 -7.97 3.62
C ILE A 101 12.16 -8.56 3.65
N ASP A 102 13.15 -7.77 3.33
CA ASP A 102 14.55 -8.11 3.54
C ASP A 102 14.84 -8.11 5.04
N VAL A 103 15.16 -9.27 5.60
CA VAL A 103 15.41 -9.44 7.04
C VAL A 103 16.66 -8.72 7.55
N LYS A 104 17.58 -8.34 6.67
CA LYS A 104 18.82 -7.64 7.03
C LYS A 104 18.62 -6.12 7.13
N THR A 105 17.85 -5.56 6.21
CA THR A 105 17.67 -4.13 6.09
C THR A 105 16.31 -3.64 6.61
N GLY A 106 15.32 -4.54 6.75
CA GLY A 106 13.92 -4.20 7.01
C GLY A 106 13.20 -3.62 5.79
N GLY A 107 13.87 -3.52 4.64
CA GLY A 107 13.29 -2.97 3.43
C GLY A 107 12.19 -3.86 2.83
N VAL A 108 11.06 -3.26 2.47
CA VAL A 108 9.97 -3.95 1.78
C VAL A 108 10.36 -4.12 0.32
N ILE A 109 10.55 -5.38 -0.12
CA ILE A 109 10.92 -5.73 -1.51
C ILE A 109 9.72 -6.05 -2.39
N ALA A 110 8.60 -6.46 -1.81
CA ALA A 110 7.32 -6.57 -2.49
C ALA A 110 6.15 -6.39 -1.51
N MET A 111 5.07 -5.79 -1.98
CA MET A 111 3.81 -5.63 -1.25
C MET A 111 2.65 -5.69 -2.25
N ALA A 112 1.92 -6.80 -2.27
CA ALA A 112 0.84 -7.05 -3.21
C ALA A 112 -0.48 -7.26 -2.48
N SER A 113 -1.57 -6.79 -3.09
CA SER A 113 -2.94 -7.01 -2.66
C SER A 113 -3.75 -7.59 -3.82
N TYR A 114 -4.78 -8.37 -3.51
CA TYR A 114 -5.75 -8.87 -4.50
C TYR A 114 -7.18 -8.70 -3.94
N PRO A 115 -8.16 -8.28 -4.72
CA PRO A 115 -8.05 -7.81 -6.10
C PRO A 115 -7.15 -6.58 -6.24
N ASP A 116 -6.62 -6.40 -7.45
CA ASP A 116 -5.69 -5.35 -7.83
C ASP A 116 -6.33 -4.45 -8.90
N TYR A 117 -5.69 -3.35 -9.27
CA TYR A 117 -6.14 -2.45 -10.32
C TYR A 117 -4.95 -1.93 -11.15
N SER A 118 -5.24 -1.55 -12.41
CA SER A 118 -4.27 -0.91 -13.28
C SER A 118 -4.11 0.58 -12.94
N LEU A 119 -2.87 1.03 -12.76
CA LEU A 119 -2.58 2.45 -12.56
C LEU A 119 -2.92 3.28 -13.81
N ASP A 120 -2.74 2.71 -15.00
CA ASP A 120 -3.04 3.38 -16.28
C ASP A 120 -4.53 3.65 -16.46
N GLU A 121 -5.38 2.80 -15.88
CA GLU A 121 -6.83 2.89 -15.97
C GLU A 121 -7.49 3.50 -14.72
N TYR A 122 -6.68 3.91 -13.74
CA TYR A 122 -7.17 4.33 -12.42
C TYR A 122 -8.28 5.37 -12.48
N TYR A 123 -8.09 6.44 -13.25
CA TYR A 123 -9.08 7.52 -13.32
C TYR A 123 -10.36 7.12 -14.06
N GLN A 124 -10.26 6.26 -15.07
CA GLN A 124 -11.42 5.80 -15.84
C GLN A 124 -12.27 4.80 -15.04
N THR A 125 -11.63 3.93 -14.25
CA THR A 125 -12.29 2.85 -13.53
C THR A 125 -12.57 3.15 -12.05
N TYR A 126 -12.15 4.31 -11.55
CA TYR A 126 -12.26 4.67 -10.12
C TYR A 126 -13.68 4.53 -9.57
N SER A 127 -14.69 5.01 -10.29
CA SER A 127 -16.09 4.95 -9.85
C SER A 127 -16.64 3.52 -9.74
N GLU A 128 -16.08 2.59 -10.52
CA GLU A 128 -16.41 1.17 -10.46
C GLU A 128 -15.68 0.51 -9.30
N MET A 129 -14.38 0.78 -9.14
CA MET A 129 -13.54 0.24 -8.07
C MET A 129 -14.06 0.60 -6.68
N VAL A 130 -14.60 1.81 -6.49
CA VAL A 130 -15.21 2.23 -5.21
C VAL A 130 -16.42 1.38 -4.83
N ARG A 131 -17.16 0.86 -5.81
CA ARG A 131 -18.38 0.04 -5.59
C ARG A 131 -18.09 -1.45 -5.53
N GLN A 132 -16.91 -1.86 -5.94
CA GLN A 132 -16.54 -3.27 -6.03
C GLN A 132 -16.32 -3.87 -4.65
N SER A 133 -16.81 -5.11 -4.44
CA SER A 133 -16.55 -5.90 -3.24
C SER A 133 -16.04 -7.28 -3.67
N PRO A 134 -14.87 -7.70 -3.16
CA PRO A 134 -13.95 -6.96 -2.30
C PRO A 134 -13.27 -5.80 -3.02
N SER A 135 -13.08 -4.65 -2.33
CA SER A 135 -12.53 -3.44 -2.93
C SER A 135 -11.08 -3.63 -3.39
N PRO A 136 -10.73 -3.32 -4.67
CA PRO A 136 -9.34 -3.31 -5.13
C PRO A 136 -8.52 -2.14 -4.56
N LEU A 137 -9.18 -1.05 -4.12
CA LEU A 137 -8.51 0.13 -3.57
C LEU A 137 -7.97 -0.07 -2.14
N LEU A 138 -8.37 -1.14 -1.46
CA LEU A 138 -7.88 -1.45 -0.12
C LEU A 138 -6.48 -2.07 -0.18
N ASN A 139 -5.48 -1.40 0.39
CA ASN A 139 -4.18 -2.01 0.62
C ASN A 139 -4.28 -3.03 1.77
N ARG A 140 -4.48 -4.30 1.43
CA ARG A 140 -4.70 -5.37 2.39
C ARG A 140 -3.48 -5.71 3.22
N ALA A 141 -2.29 -5.41 2.72
CA ALA A 141 -1.05 -5.63 3.45
C ALA A 141 -0.89 -4.68 4.66
N THR A 142 -1.45 -3.47 4.58
CA THR A 142 -1.30 -2.44 5.62
C THR A 142 -2.60 -2.10 6.34
N GLN A 143 -3.75 -2.33 5.71
CA GLN A 143 -5.07 -1.92 6.23
C GLN A 143 -6.02 -3.10 6.42
N GLY A 144 -5.67 -4.30 5.93
CA GLY A 144 -6.49 -5.50 6.09
C GLY A 144 -6.49 -5.98 7.54
N LEU A 145 -7.67 -6.35 8.05
CA LEU A 145 -7.84 -6.97 9.36
C LEU A 145 -8.18 -8.44 9.18
N TYR A 146 -7.32 -9.32 9.65
CA TYR A 146 -7.44 -10.77 9.47
C TYR A 146 -7.28 -11.49 10.79
N THR A 147 -7.98 -12.62 10.94
CA THR A 147 -7.78 -13.54 12.05
C THR A 147 -6.43 -14.25 11.86
N VAL A 148 -5.47 -13.93 12.70
CA VAL A 148 -4.07 -14.38 12.55
C VAL A 148 -3.89 -15.90 12.73
N GLY A 149 -4.72 -16.55 13.55
CA GLY A 149 -4.62 -17.97 13.81
C GLY A 149 -3.22 -18.39 14.26
N SER A 150 -2.72 -19.53 13.72
CA SER A 150 -1.41 -20.09 14.09
C SER A 150 -0.19 -19.26 13.69
N THR A 151 -0.35 -18.28 12.82
CA THR A 151 0.75 -17.37 12.44
C THR A 151 1.17 -16.45 13.58
N TYR A 152 0.32 -16.31 14.63
CA TYR A 152 0.62 -15.53 15.81
C TYR A 152 1.43 -16.30 16.88
N LYS A 153 1.56 -17.63 16.75
CA LYS A 153 2.27 -18.46 17.73
C LYS A 153 3.73 -18.04 17.99
N PRO A 154 4.54 -17.66 16.98
CA PRO A 154 5.89 -17.17 17.24
C PRO A 154 5.92 -15.94 18.17
N ALA A 155 5.01 -14.98 17.97
CA ALA A 155 4.93 -13.79 18.82
C ALA A 155 4.53 -14.14 20.26
N VAL A 156 3.54 -15.04 20.43
CA VAL A 156 3.14 -15.53 21.76
C VAL A 156 4.27 -16.31 22.45
N SER A 157 5.01 -17.14 21.70
CA SER A 157 6.13 -17.89 22.24
C SER A 157 7.26 -16.97 22.70
N LEU A 158 7.60 -15.96 21.93
CA LEU A 158 8.60 -14.96 22.31
C LEU A 158 8.17 -14.18 23.56
N ALA A 159 6.93 -13.75 23.62
CA ALA A 159 6.40 -13.06 24.79
C ALA A 159 6.43 -13.96 26.05
N ALA A 160 6.09 -15.24 25.93
CA ALA A 160 6.12 -16.18 27.04
C ALA A 160 7.54 -16.44 27.55
N LEU A 161 8.53 -16.49 26.66
CA LEU A 161 9.95 -16.61 27.02
C LEU A 161 10.46 -15.30 27.67
N ASP A 162 10.13 -14.14 27.11
CA ASP A 162 10.58 -12.83 27.60
C ASP A 162 10.02 -12.52 28.99
N THR A 163 8.76 -12.89 29.25
CA THR A 163 8.12 -12.73 30.56
C THR A 163 8.50 -13.80 31.57
N GLY A 164 9.29 -14.81 31.20
CA GLY A 164 9.67 -15.94 32.07
C GLY A 164 8.50 -16.87 32.40
N THR A 165 7.37 -16.77 31.69
CA THR A 165 6.21 -17.66 31.88
C THR A 165 6.55 -19.10 31.49
N VAL A 166 7.42 -19.26 30.50
CA VAL A 166 7.99 -20.55 30.08
C VAL A 166 9.49 -20.40 29.82
N THR A 167 10.22 -21.52 29.89
CA THR A 167 11.63 -21.60 29.49
C THR A 167 11.75 -22.38 28.19
N ALA A 168 12.89 -22.27 27.49
CA ALA A 168 13.15 -23.00 26.25
C ALA A 168 13.16 -24.54 26.42
N THR A 169 13.29 -25.04 27.66
CA THR A 169 13.34 -26.47 27.99
C THR A 169 12.02 -27.02 28.54
N ASP A 170 11.02 -26.14 28.79
CA ASP A 170 9.75 -26.58 29.32
C ASP A 170 8.98 -27.44 28.31
N ARG A 171 8.33 -28.47 28.83
CA ARG A 171 7.50 -29.38 28.04
C ARG A 171 6.03 -29.21 28.42
N ILE A 172 5.21 -28.91 27.43
CA ILE A 172 3.76 -28.80 27.60
C ILE A 172 3.11 -30.03 26.95
N SER A 173 2.33 -30.77 27.76
CA SER A 173 1.56 -31.90 27.25
C SER A 173 0.29 -31.41 26.58
N CYS A 174 0.16 -31.67 25.28
CA CYS A 174 -1.05 -31.33 24.51
C CYS A 174 -1.91 -32.61 24.38
N THR A 175 -3.07 -32.65 25.04
CA THR A 175 -4.03 -33.76 24.96
C THR A 175 -4.98 -33.66 23.77
N GLY A 176 -4.82 -32.64 22.92
CA GLY A 176 -5.72 -32.36 21.79
C GLY A 176 -7.07 -31.75 22.20
N ARG A 177 -7.28 -31.48 23.48
CA ARG A 177 -8.51 -30.90 24.01
C ARG A 177 -8.19 -29.73 24.93
N TYR A 178 -8.82 -28.59 24.69
CA TYR A 178 -8.77 -27.41 25.56
C TYR A 178 -10.00 -27.41 26.48
N THR A 179 -9.79 -27.37 27.79
CA THR A 179 -10.88 -27.54 28.81
C THR A 179 -10.96 -26.37 29.80
N TYR A 180 -10.50 -25.20 29.39
CA TYR A 180 -10.41 -24.03 30.29
C TYR A 180 -11.69 -23.16 30.33
N TYR A 181 -12.84 -23.73 30.01
CA TYR A 181 -14.15 -23.09 30.22
C TYR A 181 -15.06 -24.02 30.98
#